data_c531838959849123ae0a8ef2bc2668bc
#
_entry.id   c531838959849123ae0a8ef2bc2668bc
#
_cell.length_a   1.000
_cell.length_b   1.000
_cell.length_c   1.000
_cell.angle_alpha   90.00
_cell.angle_beta   90.00
_cell.angle_gamma   90.00
#
_symmetry.space_group_name_H-M   'P 1'
#
loop_
_entity.id
_entity.type
_entity.pdbx_description
1 polymer ?
#
loop_
_entity_poly.entity_id
_entity_poly.type
_entity_poly.pdbx_seq_one_letter_code
_entity_poly.pdbx_strand_id
1 'polypeptide(L)'
;MLHVLRQLSAGEESIVSDPQVASITPELDQAAHRRLAVELFNFVWTLIEKADRTAAEIDQMIHAAHASCHHWGHAGTNANLGRGEWQIARVYAVLGRAEPARWHAARCLAYVETAIGAGEADDWDLAAAYEGLARAEAVAGAAAESARWRAMATDALGAIADPADREIIEGDLAAIPR
;
A
#
# COMPACT_ATOMS: atom_id res chain seq x y z
N MET A 1 30.26 8.41 17.33
CA MET A 1 28.89 8.46 16.81
C MET A 1 27.83 8.56 17.94
N LEU A 2 28.23 8.78 19.19
CA LEU A 2 27.31 8.94 20.34
C LEU A 2 27.26 10.40 20.89
N HIS A 3 27.91 11.34 20.23
CA HIS A 3 28.00 12.72 20.73
C HIS A 3 27.00 13.71 20.10
N VAL A 4 26.31 13.31 19.02
CA VAL A 4 25.33 14.16 18.32
C VAL A 4 23.91 14.08 18.92
N LEU A 5 23.60 13.00 19.63
CA LEU A 5 22.26 12.82 20.22
C LEU A 5 22.05 13.48 21.60
N ARG A 6 23.08 14.10 22.18
CA ARG A 6 23.01 14.69 23.53
C ARG A 6 22.73 16.18 23.58
N GLN A 7 22.62 16.85 22.42
CA GLN A 7 22.34 18.30 22.33
C GLN A 7 20.89 18.66 21.98
N LEU A 8 19.98 17.67 21.91
CA LEU A 8 18.57 17.91 21.61
C LEU A 8 17.66 17.94 22.84
N SER A 9 18.20 17.93 24.06
CA SER A 9 17.40 17.87 25.29
C SER A 9 17.63 19.03 26.26
N ALA A 10 17.95 20.23 25.78
CA ALA A 10 18.01 21.41 26.62
C ALA A 10 17.51 22.63 25.85
N GLY A 11 16.24 22.96 26.01
CA GLY A 11 15.64 24.19 25.49
C GLY A 11 14.16 24.03 25.22
N GLU A 12 13.32 23.96 26.29
CA GLU A 12 11.93 24.37 26.19
C GLU A 12 11.91 25.90 26.02
N GLU A 13 12.22 26.36 24.80
CA GLU A 13 11.79 27.70 24.37
C GLU A 13 10.46 27.51 23.63
N SER A 14 9.40 28.04 24.27
CA SER A 14 8.12 28.27 23.64
C SER A 14 8.35 28.94 22.27
N ILE A 15 8.23 28.16 21.19
CA ILE A 15 8.20 28.71 19.84
C ILE A 15 6.86 29.44 19.73
N VAL A 16 6.89 30.74 20.04
CA VAL A 16 5.85 31.66 19.60
C VAL A 16 5.88 31.56 18.06
N SER A 17 4.88 30.92 17.49
CA SER A 17 4.69 30.87 16.05
C SER A 17 4.53 32.29 15.55
N ASP A 18 5.59 32.82 14.93
CA ASP A 18 5.55 34.06 14.18
C ASP A 18 4.63 33.83 12.97
N PRO A 19 3.45 34.52 12.90
CA PRO A 19 2.51 34.31 11.80
C PRO A 19 3.02 34.83 10.45
N GLN A 20 4.26 35.31 10.37
CA GLN A 20 4.87 35.83 9.15
C GLN A 20 5.92 34.92 8.52
N VAL A 21 6.22 33.76 9.07
CA VAL A 21 6.97 32.74 8.33
C VAL A 21 5.96 32.00 7.44
N ALA A 22 5.52 32.65 6.38
CA ALA A 22 4.83 31.97 5.28
C ALA A 22 5.71 30.79 4.85
N SER A 23 5.15 29.57 4.90
CA SER A 23 5.81 28.38 4.41
C SER A 23 6.37 28.66 3.02
N ILE A 24 7.70 28.65 2.88
CA ILE A 24 8.38 28.94 1.60
C ILE A 24 8.19 27.75 0.62
N THR A 25 7.70 26.64 1.10
CA THR A 25 7.26 25.51 0.29
C THR A 25 5.78 25.69 -0.04
N PRO A 26 5.40 25.85 -1.32
CA PRO A 26 3.99 25.84 -1.68
C PRO A 26 3.39 24.51 -1.21
N GLU A 27 2.34 24.56 -0.39
CA GLU A 27 1.55 23.39 -0.09
C GLU A 27 1.03 22.80 -1.41
N LEU A 28 1.22 21.50 -1.61
CA LEU A 28 0.65 20.81 -2.74
C LEU A 28 -0.87 20.88 -2.62
N ASP A 29 -1.54 21.29 -3.68
CA ASP A 29 -2.99 21.21 -3.75
C ASP A 29 -3.47 19.75 -3.91
N GLN A 30 -4.76 19.53 -3.69
CA GLN A 30 -5.37 18.21 -3.79
C GLN A 30 -5.15 17.56 -5.17
N ALA A 31 -5.17 18.35 -6.25
CA ALA A 31 -4.95 17.85 -7.60
C ALA A 31 -3.51 17.37 -7.80
N ALA A 32 -2.53 18.09 -7.23
CA ALA A 32 -1.13 17.68 -7.25
C ALA A 32 -0.89 16.39 -6.44
N HIS A 33 -1.49 16.30 -5.24
CA HIS A 33 -1.44 15.05 -4.45
C HIS A 33 -2.02 13.87 -5.24
N ARG A 34 -3.21 14.03 -5.85
CA ARG A 34 -3.83 12.97 -6.66
C ARG A 34 -2.96 12.55 -7.83
N ARG A 35 -2.39 13.50 -8.56
CA ARG A 35 -1.49 13.21 -9.70
C ARG A 35 -0.28 12.42 -9.25
N LEU A 36 0.41 12.85 -8.18
CA LEU A 36 1.56 12.16 -7.64
C LEU A 36 1.22 10.75 -7.15
N ALA A 37 0.09 10.58 -6.47
CA ALA A 37 -0.38 9.28 -6.03
C ALA A 37 -0.53 8.31 -7.21
N VAL A 38 -1.19 8.71 -8.29
CA VAL A 38 -1.40 7.88 -9.49
C VAL A 38 -0.09 7.58 -10.21
N GLU A 39 0.74 8.60 -10.44
CA GLU A 39 2.01 8.44 -11.16
C GLU A 39 2.96 7.49 -10.42
N LEU A 40 3.09 7.65 -9.10
CA LEU A 40 3.93 6.78 -8.28
C LEU A 40 3.35 5.35 -8.21
N PHE A 41 2.04 5.19 -8.09
CA PHE A 41 1.39 3.88 -8.11
C PHE A 41 1.70 3.12 -9.39
N ASN A 42 1.55 3.77 -10.54
CA ASN A 42 1.84 3.17 -11.84
C ASN A 42 3.35 2.87 -12.01
N PHE A 43 4.21 3.77 -11.55
CA PHE A 43 5.66 3.55 -11.59
C PHE A 43 6.07 2.30 -10.79
N VAL A 44 5.49 2.08 -9.61
CA VAL A 44 5.77 0.90 -8.78
C VAL A 44 5.51 -0.40 -9.53
N TRP A 45 4.43 -0.46 -10.33
CA TRP A 45 4.13 -1.66 -11.14
C TRP A 45 5.23 -1.98 -12.14
N THR A 46 5.83 -0.99 -12.78
CA THR A 46 6.96 -1.22 -13.72
C THR A 46 8.15 -1.88 -13.04
N LEU A 47 8.34 -1.63 -11.73
CA LEU A 47 9.40 -2.24 -10.94
C LEU A 47 9.00 -3.60 -10.34
N ILE A 48 7.72 -3.81 -10.00
CA ILE A 48 7.21 -5.12 -9.55
C ILE A 48 7.38 -6.17 -10.65
N GLU A 49 7.08 -5.81 -11.89
CA GLU A 49 7.15 -6.72 -13.05
C GLU A 49 8.58 -7.03 -13.51
N LYS A 50 9.54 -6.22 -13.10
CA LYS A 50 10.94 -6.41 -13.49
C LYS A 50 11.58 -7.57 -12.72
N ALA A 51 12.12 -8.58 -13.43
CA ALA A 51 12.76 -9.74 -12.81
C ALA A 51 14.09 -9.39 -12.11
N ASP A 52 14.95 -8.61 -12.80
CA ASP A 52 16.32 -8.31 -12.37
C ASP A 52 16.41 -6.89 -11.80
N ARG A 53 15.82 -6.67 -10.61
CA ARG A 53 15.90 -5.37 -9.93
C ARG A 53 17.26 -5.18 -9.27
N THR A 54 17.89 -4.03 -9.52
CA THR A 54 19.05 -3.55 -8.75
C THR A 54 18.64 -3.10 -7.34
N ALA A 55 19.60 -2.98 -6.42
CA ALA A 55 19.32 -2.47 -5.07
C ALA A 55 18.68 -1.07 -5.11
N ALA A 56 19.16 -0.18 -5.99
CA ALA A 56 18.57 1.15 -6.15
C ALA A 56 17.13 1.13 -6.65
N GLU A 57 16.76 0.21 -7.54
CA GLU A 57 15.39 0.02 -8.00
C GLU A 57 14.48 -0.56 -6.91
N ILE A 58 15.01 -1.44 -6.06
CA ILE A 58 14.28 -1.93 -4.88
C ILE A 58 13.97 -0.78 -3.93
N ASP A 59 14.95 0.09 -3.65
CA ASP A 59 14.75 1.26 -2.80
C ASP A 59 13.71 2.21 -3.40
N GLN A 60 13.81 2.50 -4.72
CA GLN A 60 12.84 3.32 -5.42
C GLN A 60 11.43 2.73 -5.37
N MET A 61 11.29 1.43 -5.57
CA MET A 61 10.00 0.73 -5.51
C MET A 61 9.33 0.87 -4.14
N ILE A 62 10.10 0.67 -3.05
CA ILE A 62 9.60 0.81 -1.68
C ILE A 62 9.19 2.26 -1.42
N HIS A 63 10.09 3.23 -1.70
CA HIS A 63 9.83 4.64 -1.44
C HIS A 63 8.63 5.16 -2.26
N ALA A 64 8.53 4.78 -3.54
CA ALA A 64 7.43 5.21 -4.40
C ALA A 64 6.08 4.65 -3.94
N ALA A 65 6.00 3.38 -3.51
CA ALA A 65 4.78 2.79 -3.00
C ALA A 65 4.27 3.51 -1.75
N HIS A 66 5.15 3.76 -0.78
CA HIS A 66 4.80 4.51 0.43
C HIS A 66 4.43 5.97 0.12
N ALA A 67 5.16 6.64 -0.79
CA ALA A 67 4.84 8.00 -1.20
C ALA A 67 3.48 8.07 -1.91
N SER A 68 3.16 7.12 -2.80
CA SER A 68 1.84 7.02 -3.43
C SER A 68 0.73 6.94 -2.38
N CYS A 69 0.84 6.02 -1.43
CA CYS A 69 -0.14 5.84 -0.37
C CYS A 69 -0.26 7.10 0.52
N HIS A 70 0.86 7.77 0.84
CA HIS A 70 0.86 9.05 1.56
C HIS A 70 0.06 10.12 0.81
N HIS A 71 0.29 10.27 -0.50
CA HIS A 71 -0.44 11.24 -1.32
C HIS A 71 -1.94 10.91 -1.44
N TRP A 72 -2.32 9.62 -1.47
CA TRP A 72 -3.72 9.22 -1.36
C TRP A 72 -4.36 9.64 -0.05
N GLY A 73 -3.61 9.68 1.05
CA GLY A 73 -4.09 10.21 2.33
C GLY A 73 -4.53 11.68 2.29
N HIS A 74 -4.05 12.46 1.30
CA HIS A 74 -4.43 13.87 1.10
C HIS A 74 -5.53 14.08 0.06
N ALA A 75 -5.70 13.14 -0.88
CA ALA A 75 -6.55 13.38 -2.07
C ALA A 75 -7.41 12.17 -2.48
N GLY A 76 -7.41 11.10 -1.68
CA GLY A 76 -8.14 9.87 -1.95
C GLY A 76 -9.26 9.59 -0.96
N THR A 77 -9.88 8.44 -1.16
CA THR A 77 -10.88 7.81 -0.30
C THR A 77 -10.28 6.63 0.46
N ASN A 78 -11.07 5.96 1.30
CA ASN A 78 -10.64 4.71 1.95
C ASN A 78 -10.31 3.61 0.92
N ALA A 79 -11.02 3.54 -0.21
CA ALA A 79 -10.70 2.62 -1.29
C ALA A 79 -9.30 2.91 -1.87
N ASN A 80 -8.94 4.17 -2.12
CA ASN A 80 -7.60 4.53 -2.59
C ASN A 80 -6.52 4.17 -1.57
N LEU A 81 -6.76 4.38 -0.28
CA LEU A 81 -5.84 3.98 0.79
C LEU A 81 -5.69 2.45 0.86
N GLY A 82 -6.81 1.70 0.77
CA GLY A 82 -6.78 0.24 0.71
C GLY A 82 -5.94 -0.29 -0.45
N ARG A 83 -6.12 0.26 -1.65
CA ARG A 83 -5.34 -0.09 -2.85
C ARG A 83 -3.85 0.28 -2.71
N GLY A 84 -3.55 1.41 -2.06
CA GLY A 84 -2.18 1.80 -1.72
C GLY A 84 -1.52 0.79 -0.77
N GLU A 85 -2.19 0.41 0.29
CA GLU A 85 -1.71 -0.59 1.26
C GLU A 85 -1.55 -1.98 0.61
N TRP A 86 -2.47 -2.38 -0.28
CA TRP A 86 -2.34 -3.59 -1.08
C TRP A 86 -1.08 -3.59 -1.95
N GLN A 87 -0.80 -2.48 -2.65
CA GLN A 87 0.42 -2.37 -3.45
C GLN A 87 1.68 -2.44 -2.59
N ILE A 88 1.71 -1.79 -1.42
CA ILE A 88 2.84 -1.88 -0.49
C ILE A 88 3.04 -3.33 -0.01
N ALA A 89 1.95 -4.03 0.34
CA ALA A 89 2.00 -5.45 0.70
C ALA A 89 2.59 -6.29 -0.44
N ARG A 90 2.19 -6.03 -1.68
CA ARG A 90 2.72 -6.70 -2.88
C ARG A 90 4.22 -6.43 -3.05
N VAL A 91 4.68 -5.20 -2.87
CA VAL A 91 6.10 -4.84 -2.92
C VAL A 91 6.91 -5.66 -1.92
N TYR A 92 6.48 -5.72 -0.68
CA TYR A 92 7.18 -6.49 0.34
C TYR A 92 7.09 -8.01 0.10
N ALA A 93 5.98 -8.49 -0.44
CA ALA A 93 5.84 -9.90 -0.79
C ALA A 93 6.82 -10.33 -1.90
N VAL A 94 6.97 -9.55 -2.98
CA VAL A 94 7.93 -9.88 -4.05
C VAL A 94 9.39 -9.77 -3.59
N LEU A 95 9.65 -9.04 -2.51
CA LEU A 95 10.96 -8.94 -1.86
C LEU A 95 11.19 -10.03 -0.79
N GLY A 96 10.23 -10.93 -0.56
CA GLY A 96 10.30 -11.96 0.46
C GLY A 96 10.26 -11.44 1.90
N ARG A 97 9.77 -10.23 2.12
CA ARG A 97 9.71 -9.58 3.44
C ARG A 97 8.34 -9.78 4.08
N ALA A 98 8.15 -10.91 4.75
CA ALA A 98 6.86 -11.36 5.24
C ALA A 98 6.20 -10.43 6.28
N GLU A 99 6.97 -9.89 7.25
CA GLU A 99 6.42 -9.06 8.32
C GLU A 99 5.74 -7.79 7.77
N PRO A 100 6.41 -6.91 7.00
CA PRO A 100 5.75 -5.74 6.45
C PRO A 100 4.66 -6.10 5.42
N ALA A 101 4.81 -7.20 4.66
CA ALA A 101 3.75 -7.63 3.76
C ALA A 101 2.45 -7.94 4.52
N ARG A 102 2.52 -8.68 5.63
CA ARG A 102 1.38 -8.96 6.52
C ARG A 102 0.76 -7.70 7.11
N TRP A 103 1.62 -6.79 7.59
CA TRP A 103 1.15 -5.54 8.17
C TRP A 103 0.31 -4.74 7.18
N HIS A 104 0.83 -4.52 5.98
CA HIS A 104 0.16 -3.74 4.94
C HIS A 104 -1.07 -4.46 4.36
N ALA A 105 -1.02 -5.80 4.21
CA ALA A 105 -2.19 -6.56 3.78
C ALA A 105 -3.36 -6.48 4.79
N ALA A 106 -3.07 -6.53 6.09
CA ALA A 106 -4.10 -6.35 7.12
C ALA A 106 -4.68 -4.93 7.12
N ARG A 107 -3.86 -3.91 6.90
CA ARG A 107 -4.32 -2.52 6.76
C ARG A 107 -5.16 -2.32 5.50
N CYS A 108 -4.78 -2.98 4.39
CA CYS A 108 -5.59 -2.99 3.17
C CYS A 108 -7.01 -3.46 3.47
N LEU A 109 -7.16 -4.63 4.11
CA LEU A 109 -8.49 -5.14 4.45
C LEU A 109 -9.29 -4.17 5.34
N ALA A 110 -8.66 -3.58 6.35
CA ALA A 110 -9.34 -2.62 7.23
C ALA A 110 -9.84 -1.37 6.48
N TYR A 111 -9.07 -0.85 5.53
CA TYR A 111 -9.50 0.26 4.68
C TYR A 111 -10.60 -0.15 3.71
N VAL A 112 -10.51 -1.34 3.11
CA VAL A 112 -11.53 -1.86 2.19
C VAL A 112 -12.85 -2.07 2.92
N GLU A 113 -12.87 -2.66 4.12
CA GLU A 113 -14.07 -2.80 4.95
C GLU A 113 -14.70 -1.44 5.26
N THR A 114 -13.88 -0.42 5.56
CA THR A 114 -14.37 0.95 5.78
C THR A 114 -14.95 1.53 4.49
N ALA A 115 -14.29 1.33 3.35
CA ALA A 115 -14.74 1.80 2.05
C ALA A 115 -16.07 1.15 1.63
N ILE A 116 -16.24 -0.15 1.89
CA ILE A 116 -17.52 -0.86 1.66
C ILE A 116 -18.62 -0.22 2.50
N GLY A 117 -18.38 0.03 3.78
CA GLY A 117 -19.35 0.68 4.66
C GLY A 117 -19.73 2.10 4.24
N ALA A 118 -18.82 2.80 3.55
CA ALA A 118 -19.01 4.14 3.02
C ALA A 118 -19.58 4.17 1.58
N GLY A 119 -19.69 3.03 0.91
CA GLY A 119 -20.08 2.97 -0.52
C GLY A 119 -19.01 3.51 -1.48
N GLU A 120 -17.74 3.45 -1.08
CA GLU A 120 -16.58 3.93 -1.84
C GLU A 120 -15.82 2.80 -2.55
N ALA A 121 -16.06 1.55 -2.17
CA ALA A 121 -15.36 0.39 -2.70
C ALA A 121 -15.94 -0.03 -4.06
N ASP A 122 -15.06 -0.47 -4.96
CA ASP A 122 -15.44 -1.23 -6.15
C ASP A 122 -15.65 -2.71 -5.79
N ASP A 123 -16.33 -3.46 -6.64
CA ASP A 123 -16.74 -4.85 -6.39
C ASP A 123 -15.57 -5.85 -6.30
N TRP A 124 -14.39 -5.49 -6.80
CA TRP A 124 -13.16 -6.27 -6.75
C TRP A 124 -12.26 -5.99 -5.53
N ASP A 125 -12.45 -4.88 -4.81
CA ASP A 125 -11.56 -4.46 -3.73
C ASP A 125 -11.45 -5.51 -2.60
N LEU A 126 -12.56 -6.17 -2.25
CA LEU A 126 -12.55 -7.18 -1.20
C LEU A 126 -11.78 -8.44 -1.60
N ALA A 127 -11.95 -8.89 -2.85
CA ALA A 127 -11.22 -10.04 -3.38
C ALA A 127 -9.70 -9.75 -3.44
N ALA A 128 -9.31 -8.54 -3.86
CA ALA A 128 -7.92 -8.09 -3.88
C ALA A 128 -7.32 -8.02 -2.45
N ALA A 129 -8.08 -7.54 -1.46
CA ALA A 129 -7.61 -7.50 -0.07
C ALA A 129 -7.34 -8.89 0.49
N TYR A 130 -8.21 -9.86 0.22
CA TYR A 130 -7.99 -11.26 0.62
C TYR A 130 -6.84 -11.92 -0.15
N GLU A 131 -6.66 -11.60 -1.44
CA GLU A 131 -5.49 -12.02 -2.21
C GLU A 131 -4.18 -11.52 -1.58
N GLY A 132 -4.13 -10.25 -1.22
CA GLY A 132 -2.98 -9.65 -0.56
C GLY A 132 -2.60 -10.35 0.75
N LEU A 133 -3.59 -10.70 1.58
CA LEU A 133 -3.41 -11.48 2.81
C LEU A 133 -2.91 -12.90 2.49
N ALA A 134 -3.51 -13.58 1.52
CA ALA A 134 -3.08 -14.92 1.12
C ALA A 134 -1.62 -14.94 0.67
N ARG A 135 -1.21 -13.94 -0.10
CA ARG A 135 0.16 -13.78 -0.58
C ARG A 135 1.14 -13.49 0.55
N ALA A 136 0.79 -12.58 1.46
CA ALA A 136 1.63 -12.26 2.61
C ALA A 136 1.85 -13.47 3.53
N GLU A 137 0.79 -14.27 3.75
CA GLU A 137 0.88 -15.52 4.53
C GLU A 137 1.71 -16.60 3.82
N ALA A 138 1.62 -16.71 2.49
CA ALA A 138 2.45 -17.61 1.70
C ALA A 138 3.94 -17.26 1.85
N VAL A 139 4.29 -15.98 1.72
CA VAL A 139 5.67 -15.49 1.91
C VAL A 139 6.17 -15.75 3.35
N ALA A 140 5.29 -15.73 4.32
CA ALA A 140 5.60 -16.04 5.71
C ALA A 140 5.72 -17.55 5.99
N GLY A 141 5.44 -18.41 5.01
CA GLY A 141 5.44 -19.87 5.20
C GLY A 141 4.23 -20.40 5.98
N ALA A 142 3.20 -19.57 6.19
CA ALA A 142 1.98 -19.93 6.92
C ALA A 142 0.94 -20.53 5.97
N ALA A 143 1.20 -21.74 5.46
CA ALA A 143 0.40 -22.36 4.40
C ALA A 143 -1.09 -22.49 4.72
N ALA A 144 -1.45 -22.81 5.97
CA ALA A 144 -2.86 -22.96 6.37
C ALA A 144 -3.61 -21.61 6.32
N GLU A 145 -3.00 -20.51 6.80
CA GLU A 145 -3.57 -19.18 6.73
C GLU A 145 -3.65 -18.68 5.28
N SER A 146 -2.59 -18.90 4.49
CA SER A 146 -2.62 -18.59 3.07
C SER A 146 -3.78 -19.30 2.35
N ALA A 147 -3.98 -20.60 2.61
CA ALA A 147 -5.09 -21.36 2.03
C ALA A 147 -6.46 -20.83 2.45
N ARG A 148 -6.61 -20.43 3.70
CA ARG A 148 -7.84 -19.81 4.21
C ARG A 148 -8.15 -18.50 3.48
N TRP A 149 -7.20 -17.60 3.37
CA TRP A 149 -7.39 -16.32 2.67
C TRP A 149 -7.63 -16.50 1.17
N ARG A 150 -6.97 -17.49 0.53
CA ARG A 150 -7.25 -17.86 -0.86
C ARG A 150 -8.71 -18.29 -1.07
N ALA A 151 -9.25 -19.11 -0.16
CA ALA A 151 -10.65 -19.53 -0.26
C ALA A 151 -11.59 -18.32 -0.16
N MET A 152 -11.34 -17.40 0.79
CA MET A 152 -12.13 -16.17 0.92
C MET A 152 -12.02 -15.28 -0.31
N ALA A 153 -10.84 -15.13 -0.90
CA ALA A 153 -10.66 -14.37 -2.13
C ALA A 153 -11.41 -15.02 -3.30
N THR A 154 -11.34 -16.36 -3.42
CA THR A 154 -12.07 -17.10 -4.47
C THR A 154 -13.59 -16.94 -4.34
N ASP A 155 -14.11 -16.99 -3.12
CA ASP A 155 -15.54 -16.77 -2.87
C ASP A 155 -15.95 -15.33 -3.24
N ALA A 156 -15.10 -14.34 -2.94
CA ALA A 156 -15.34 -12.93 -3.27
C ALA A 156 -15.32 -12.62 -4.76
N LEU A 157 -14.67 -13.45 -5.62
CA LEU A 157 -14.70 -13.30 -7.08
C LEU A 157 -16.13 -13.29 -7.64
N GLY A 158 -17.06 -13.95 -6.96
CA GLY A 158 -18.46 -14.02 -7.37
C GLY A 158 -19.18 -12.66 -7.40
N ALA A 159 -18.67 -11.67 -6.68
CA ALA A 159 -19.21 -10.31 -6.65
C ALA A 159 -18.72 -9.44 -7.81
N ILE A 160 -17.62 -9.80 -8.48
CA ILE A 160 -16.99 -8.99 -9.53
C ILE A 160 -17.82 -9.11 -10.81
N ALA A 161 -18.38 -8.00 -11.25
CA ALA A 161 -19.24 -7.94 -12.43
C ALA A 161 -18.44 -7.93 -13.74
N ASP A 162 -17.33 -7.18 -13.78
CA ASP A 162 -16.47 -7.10 -14.97
C ASP A 162 -15.59 -8.36 -15.09
N PRO A 163 -15.71 -9.14 -16.19
CA PRO A 163 -14.86 -10.31 -16.41
C PRO A 163 -13.37 -10.00 -16.47
N ALA A 164 -12.97 -8.81 -16.94
CA ALA A 164 -11.56 -8.42 -17.05
C ALA A 164 -10.96 -8.18 -15.64
N ASP A 165 -11.68 -7.53 -14.76
CA ASP A 165 -11.25 -7.33 -13.36
C ASP A 165 -11.16 -8.66 -12.62
N ARG A 166 -12.13 -9.55 -12.86
CA ARG A 166 -12.11 -10.91 -12.29
C ARG A 166 -10.89 -11.71 -12.75
N GLU A 167 -10.58 -11.69 -14.06
CA GLU A 167 -9.43 -12.40 -14.63
C GLU A 167 -8.10 -11.93 -14.00
N ILE A 168 -7.97 -10.62 -13.70
CA ILE A 168 -6.80 -10.06 -13.03
C ILE A 168 -6.63 -10.68 -11.64
N ILE A 169 -7.67 -10.69 -10.82
CA ILE A 169 -7.59 -11.24 -9.45
C ILE A 169 -7.39 -12.77 -9.48
N GLU A 170 -8.02 -13.49 -10.40
CA GLU A 170 -7.79 -14.94 -10.62
C GLU A 170 -6.31 -15.21 -10.97
N GLY A 171 -5.74 -14.42 -11.88
CA GLY A 171 -4.33 -14.51 -12.24
C GLY A 171 -3.40 -14.24 -11.05
N ASP A 172 -3.71 -13.24 -10.26
CA ASP A 172 -2.96 -12.92 -9.04
C ASP A 172 -3.04 -14.05 -8.00
N LEU A 173 -4.21 -14.64 -7.79
CA LEU A 173 -4.39 -15.79 -6.91
C LEU A 173 -3.60 -17.01 -7.38
N ALA A 174 -3.59 -17.26 -8.70
CA ALA A 174 -2.83 -18.37 -9.29
C ALA A 174 -1.31 -18.20 -9.11
N ALA A 175 -0.83 -16.95 -9.11
CA ALA A 175 0.59 -16.60 -8.97
C ALA A 175 1.10 -16.60 -7.51
N ILE A 176 0.24 -16.80 -6.50
CA ILE A 176 0.71 -16.90 -5.11
C ILE A 176 1.55 -18.18 -4.91
N PRO A 177 2.73 -18.15 -4.28
CA PRO A 177 3.52 -19.34 -3.97
C PRO A 177 2.73 -20.38 -3.15
N ARG A 178 3.01 -21.67 -3.40
CA ARG A 178 2.42 -22.79 -2.66
C ARG A 178 3.28 -23.17 -1.48
#